data_39061a9754097d129a107e3d05758236
#
_entry.id   39061a9754097d129a107e3d05758236
#
_cell.length_a   1.000
_cell.length_b   1.000
_cell.length_c   1.000
_cell.angle_alpha   90.00
_cell.angle_beta   90.00
_cell.angle_gamma   90.00
#
_symmetry.space_group_name_H-M   'P 1'
#
loop_
_entity.id
_entity.type
_entity.pdbx_description
1 polymer ?
#
loop_
_entity_poly.entity_id
_entity_poly.type
_entity_poly.pdbx_seq_one_letter_code
_entity_poly.pdbx_strand_id
1 'polypeptide(L)'
;MEITSKNYEELVASGKPVVLDFWATWCGPCKKVAPLVEELAAEYEGKAVIGKVNVEDEDELASQFGIRNIPTIIYLKDGKIVDKQVGATTKAVLEEKLKAIL
;
A
#
# COMPACT_ATOMS: atom_id res chain seq x y z
N MET A 1 9.24 -1.07 -1.96
CA MET A 1 9.46 -0.43 -3.27
C MET A 1 8.63 0.83 -3.40
N GLU A 2 9.01 1.74 -4.27
CA GLU A 2 8.18 2.88 -4.58
C GLU A 2 7.23 2.56 -5.72
N ILE A 3 5.97 2.95 -5.56
CA ILE A 3 4.95 2.78 -6.58
C ILE A 3 4.53 4.16 -7.07
N THR A 4 4.60 4.34 -8.38
CA THR A 4 4.33 5.60 -9.04
C THR A 4 3.34 5.40 -10.18
N SER A 5 2.88 6.49 -10.79
CA SER A 5 2.02 6.41 -11.97
C SER A 5 2.69 5.68 -13.13
N LYS A 6 4.03 5.59 -13.12
CA LYS A 6 4.80 4.93 -14.19
C LYS A 6 4.82 3.40 -14.06
N ASN A 7 4.76 2.87 -12.84
CA ASN A 7 4.85 1.41 -12.64
C ASN A 7 3.58 0.76 -12.10
N TYR A 8 2.60 1.55 -11.70
CA TYR A 8 1.38 1.04 -11.07
C TYR A 8 0.65 0.01 -11.92
N GLU A 9 0.38 0.34 -13.18
CA GLU A 9 -0.40 -0.55 -14.05
C GLU A 9 0.31 -1.86 -14.31
N GLU A 10 1.62 -1.82 -14.50
CA GLU A 10 2.43 -3.01 -14.69
C GLU A 10 2.39 -3.91 -13.46
N LEU A 11 2.48 -3.33 -12.27
CA LEU A 11 2.45 -4.09 -11.04
C LEU A 11 1.09 -4.76 -10.82
N VAL A 12 0.01 -4.05 -11.09
CA VAL A 12 -1.34 -4.62 -11.01
C VAL A 12 -1.53 -5.73 -12.02
N ALA A 13 -0.98 -5.56 -13.24
CA ALA A 13 -1.09 -6.56 -14.30
C ALA A 13 -0.28 -7.83 -14.02
N SER A 14 0.59 -7.81 -13.01
CA SER A 14 1.40 -8.99 -12.65
C SER A 14 0.57 -10.18 -12.18
N GLY A 15 -0.69 -9.95 -11.82
CA GLY A 15 -1.57 -10.99 -11.29
C GLY A 15 -1.41 -11.24 -9.80
N LYS A 16 -0.43 -10.62 -9.16
CA LYS A 16 -0.23 -10.75 -7.72
C LYS A 16 -1.11 -9.75 -6.97
N PRO A 17 -1.49 -10.06 -5.71
CA PRO A 17 -2.11 -9.07 -4.85
C PRO A 17 -1.19 -7.87 -4.68
N VAL A 18 -1.76 -6.67 -4.59
CA VAL A 18 -1.00 -5.42 -4.45
C VAL A 18 -1.43 -4.69 -3.19
N VAL A 19 -0.46 -4.24 -2.42
CA VAL A 19 -0.69 -3.43 -1.21
C VAL A 19 -0.01 -2.09 -1.40
N LEU A 20 -0.79 -1.02 -1.28
CA LEU A 20 -0.32 0.35 -1.48
C LEU A 20 -0.37 1.11 -0.16
N ASP A 21 0.78 1.60 0.31
CA ASP A 21 0.89 2.45 1.48
C ASP A 21 0.98 3.92 1.04
N PHE A 22 -0.12 4.64 1.15
CA PHE A 22 -0.15 6.08 0.84
C PHE A 22 0.38 6.87 2.03
N TRP A 23 1.44 7.64 1.81
CA TRP A 23 2.16 8.35 2.86
C TRP A 23 2.68 9.69 2.39
N ALA A 24 3.19 10.51 3.32
CA ALA A 24 3.88 11.76 3.02
C ALA A 24 5.04 11.96 3.99
N THR A 25 6.02 12.73 3.59
CA THR A 25 7.24 12.97 4.39
C THR A 25 6.98 13.65 5.73
N TRP A 26 5.93 14.48 5.80
CA TRP A 26 5.56 15.25 6.98
C TRP A 26 4.60 14.51 7.92
N CYS A 27 4.22 13.28 7.59
CA CYS A 27 3.20 12.53 8.31
C CYS A 27 3.83 11.68 9.42
N GLY A 28 3.62 12.06 10.67
CA GLY A 28 4.13 11.30 11.83
C GLY A 28 3.62 9.87 11.91
N PRO A 29 2.29 9.64 11.86
CA PRO A 29 1.74 8.28 11.90
C PRO A 29 2.23 7.40 10.74
N CYS A 30 2.49 7.98 9.57
CA CYS A 30 3.05 7.25 8.43
C CYS A 30 4.41 6.64 8.75
N LYS A 31 5.22 7.36 9.53
CA LYS A 31 6.56 6.91 9.93
C LYS A 31 6.51 5.69 10.84
N LYS A 32 5.43 5.55 11.60
CA LYS A 32 5.24 4.38 12.48
C LYS A 32 4.85 3.15 11.69
N VAL A 33 4.12 3.34 10.59
CA VAL A 33 3.65 2.25 9.74
C VAL A 33 4.73 1.80 8.75
N ALA A 34 5.58 2.70 8.30
CA ALA A 34 6.59 2.41 7.29
C ALA A 34 7.44 1.17 7.58
N PRO A 35 8.03 1.00 8.78
CA PRO A 35 8.82 -0.21 9.05
C PRO A 35 7.99 -1.49 8.99
N LEU A 36 6.71 -1.42 9.36
CA LEU A 36 5.81 -2.58 9.32
C LEU A 36 5.53 -3.00 7.88
N VAL A 37 5.30 -2.02 7.01
CA VAL A 37 5.09 -2.26 5.59
C VAL A 37 6.35 -2.84 4.95
N GLU A 38 7.51 -2.33 5.32
CA GLU A 38 8.79 -2.83 4.82
C GLU A 38 9.04 -4.27 5.25
N GLU A 39 8.71 -4.62 6.50
CA GLU A 39 8.82 -6.00 6.97
C GLU A 39 7.92 -6.94 6.18
N LEU A 40 6.67 -6.53 5.95
CA LEU A 40 5.74 -7.34 5.17
C LEU A 40 6.21 -7.49 3.72
N ALA A 41 6.75 -6.43 3.14
CA ALA A 41 7.29 -6.49 1.77
C ALA A 41 8.39 -7.53 1.65
N ALA A 42 9.28 -7.60 2.63
CA ALA A 42 10.35 -8.59 2.65
C ALA A 42 9.83 -10.02 2.87
N GLU A 43 8.89 -10.18 3.80
CA GLU A 43 8.33 -11.50 4.17
C GLU A 43 7.49 -12.11 3.05
N TYR A 44 6.82 -11.28 2.27
CA TYR A 44 5.92 -11.73 1.20
C TYR A 44 6.45 -11.46 -0.20
N GLU A 45 7.76 -11.23 -0.32
CA GLU A 45 8.40 -11.05 -1.61
C GLU A 45 8.09 -12.22 -2.54
N GLY A 46 7.70 -11.91 -3.76
CA GLY A 46 7.31 -12.92 -4.74
C GLY A 46 5.86 -13.39 -4.63
N LYS A 47 5.20 -13.15 -3.49
CA LYS A 47 3.80 -13.55 -3.26
C LYS A 47 2.83 -12.39 -3.42
N ALA A 48 3.26 -11.19 -3.06
CA ALA A 48 2.47 -9.98 -3.17
C ALA A 48 3.38 -8.81 -3.53
N VAL A 49 2.82 -7.82 -4.21
CA VAL A 49 3.52 -6.56 -4.47
C VAL A 49 3.15 -5.61 -3.34
N ILE A 50 4.11 -5.20 -2.54
CA ILE A 50 3.89 -4.29 -1.42
C ILE A 50 4.80 -3.09 -1.59
N GLY A 51 4.22 -1.91 -1.69
CA GLY A 51 5.01 -0.71 -1.90
C GLY A 51 4.35 0.53 -1.35
N LYS A 52 5.06 1.65 -1.49
CA LYS A 52 4.69 2.94 -0.93
C LYS A 52 4.39 3.93 -2.05
N VAL A 53 3.36 4.74 -1.86
CA VAL A 53 2.98 5.81 -2.77
C VAL A 53 3.11 7.13 -2.01
N ASN A 54 4.04 7.98 -2.42
CA ASN A 54 4.21 9.29 -1.82
C ASN A 54 3.15 10.23 -2.41
N VAL A 55 2.18 10.64 -1.61
CA VAL A 55 1.08 11.48 -2.09
C VAL A 55 1.53 12.87 -2.54
N GLU A 56 2.71 13.31 -2.10
CA GLU A 56 3.27 14.59 -2.53
C GLU A 56 3.72 14.57 -3.99
N ASP A 57 4.14 13.39 -4.47
CA ASP A 57 4.64 13.21 -5.84
C ASP A 57 3.61 12.56 -6.75
N GLU A 58 2.61 11.88 -6.19
CA GLU A 58 1.67 11.05 -6.95
C GLU A 58 0.22 11.48 -6.70
N ASP A 59 -0.09 12.73 -7.04
CA ASP A 59 -1.43 13.31 -6.89
C ASP A 59 -2.50 12.49 -7.60
N GLU A 60 -2.19 12.04 -8.81
CA GLU A 60 -3.16 11.32 -9.62
C GLU A 60 -3.52 9.97 -9.02
N LEU A 61 -2.52 9.23 -8.54
CA LEU A 61 -2.78 7.97 -7.86
C LEU A 61 -3.59 8.18 -6.59
N ALA A 62 -3.20 9.16 -5.77
CA ALA A 62 -3.92 9.46 -4.55
C ALA A 62 -5.38 9.83 -4.84
N SER A 63 -5.61 10.62 -5.88
CA SER A 63 -6.94 11.01 -6.32
C SER A 63 -7.75 9.82 -6.83
N GLN A 64 -7.10 8.95 -7.61
CA GLN A 64 -7.71 7.74 -8.16
C GLN A 64 -8.29 6.84 -7.06
N PHE A 65 -7.60 6.75 -5.93
CA PHE A 65 -8.03 5.93 -4.79
C PHE A 65 -8.83 6.70 -3.76
N GLY A 66 -9.10 7.99 -4.01
CA GLY A 66 -9.89 8.81 -3.07
C GLY A 66 -9.22 9.00 -1.73
N ILE A 67 -7.88 9.10 -1.70
CA ILE A 67 -7.13 9.23 -0.47
C ILE A 67 -7.37 10.59 0.16
N ARG A 68 -7.90 10.61 1.39
CA ARG A 68 -8.16 11.82 2.16
C ARG A 68 -7.35 11.91 3.43
N ASN A 69 -6.99 10.76 3.98
CA ASN A 69 -6.22 10.66 5.21
C ASN A 69 -5.02 9.78 4.97
N ILE A 70 -3.91 10.05 5.65
CA ILE A 70 -2.72 9.21 5.58
C ILE A 70 -2.23 8.88 7.00
N PRO A 71 -1.66 7.69 7.22
CA PRO A 71 -1.48 6.66 6.20
C PRO A 71 -2.79 5.99 5.83
N THR A 72 -2.92 5.60 4.58
CA THR A 72 -3.99 4.73 4.12
C THR A 72 -3.36 3.57 3.36
N ILE A 73 -3.65 2.36 3.78
CA ILE A 73 -3.16 1.15 3.14
C ILE A 73 -4.31 0.56 2.32
N ILE A 74 -4.09 0.41 1.02
CA ILE A 74 -5.09 -0.13 0.10
C ILE A 74 -4.67 -1.54 -0.30
N TYR A 75 -5.60 -2.47 -0.24
CA TYR A 75 -5.38 -3.87 -0.62
C TYR A 75 -6.13 -4.15 -1.92
N LEU A 76 -5.38 -4.54 -2.95
CA LEU A 76 -5.93 -4.81 -4.28
C LEU A 76 -5.78 -6.29 -4.63
N LYS A 77 -6.81 -6.83 -5.25
CA LYS A 77 -6.75 -8.14 -5.88
C LYS A 77 -7.40 -8.03 -7.27
N ASP A 78 -6.68 -8.49 -8.27
CA ASP A 78 -7.12 -8.40 -9.68
C ASP A 78 -7.48 -6.95 -10.08
N GLY A 79 -6.70 -5.99 -9.56
CA GLY A 79 -6.87 -4.57 -9.84
C GLY A 79 -8.04 -3.89 -9.12
N LYS A 80 -8.71 -4.60 -8.22
CA LYS A 80 -9.86 -4.06 -7.49
C LYS A 80 -9.54 -3.90 -6.01
N ILE A 81 -10.06 -2.82 -5.42
CA ILE A 81 -9.92 -2.59 -3.98
C ILE A 81 -10.79 -3.62 -3.25
N VAL A 82 -10.17 -4.43 -2.40
CA VAL A 82 -10.87 -5.42 -1.58
C VAL A 82 -10.87 -5.09 -0.10
N ASP A 83 -9.94 -4.27 0.35
CA ASP A 83 -9.88 -3.83 1.75
C ASP A 83 -9.02 -2.57 1.86
N LYS A 84 -9.12 -1.90 3.00
CA LYS A 84 -8.27 -0.75 3.31
C LYS A 84 -8.08 -0.62 4.82
N GLN A 85 -7.00 0.02 5.21
CA GLN A 85 -6.71 0.38 6.58
C GLN A 85 -6.38 1.87 6.62
N VAL A 86 -7.20 2.67 7.30
CA VAL A 86 -6.97 4.11 7.46
C VAL A 86 -6.37 4.35 8.84
N GLY A 87 -5.25 5.08 8.87
CA GLY A 87 -4.54 5.39 10.10
C GLY A 87 -3.53 4.34 10.49
N ALA A 88 -2.72 4.67 11.50
CA ALA A 88 -1.70 3.75 12.00
C ALA A 88 -2.35 2.55 12.68
N THR A 89 -1.70 1.40 12.58
CA THR A 89 -2.17 0.17 13.16
C THR A 89 -0.99 -0.76 13.45
N THR A 90 -1.26 -1.99 13.84
CA THR A 90 -0.24 -2.98 14.16
C THR A 90 0.11 -3.82 12.92
N LYS A 91 1.27 -4.46 12.97
CA LYS A 91 1.68 -5.40 11.92
C LYS A 91 0.67 -6.55 11.79
N ALA A 92 0.15 -7.03 12.91
CA ALA A 92 -0.83 -8.13 12.91
C ALA A 92 -2.09 -7.77 12.09
N VAL A 93 -2.60 -6.56 12.24
CA VAL A 93 -3.77 -6.11 11.49
C VAL A 93 -3.44 -6.01 10.00
N LEU A 94 -2.29 -5.42 9.66
CA LEU A 94 -1.87 -5.29 8.27
C LEU A 94 -1.70 -6.65 7.61
N GLU A 95 -1.08 -7.58 8.32
CA GLU A 95 -0.80 -8.92 7.81
C GLU A 95 -2.08 -9.75 7.66
N GLU A 96 -3.01 -9.64 8.59
CA GLU A 96 -4.29 -10.32 8.50
C GLU A 96 -5.04 -9.95 7.22
N LYS A 97 -5.08 -8.66 6.90
CA LYS A 97 -5.71 -8.19 5.67
C LYS A 97 -4.98 -8.66 4.42
N LEU A 98 -3.66 -8.70 4.49
CA LEU A 98 -2.84 -9.22 3.39
C LEU A 98 -3.12 -10.69 3.14
N LYS A 99 -3.16 -11.51 4.18
CA LYS A 99 -3.42 -12.95 4.05
C LYS A 99 -4.77 -13.23 3.41
N ALA A 100 -5.74 -12.35 3.62
CA ALA A 100 -7.08 -12.51 3.04
C ALA A 100 -7.10 -12.37 1.51
N ILE A 101 -6.07 -11.78 0.92
CA ILE A 101 -5.99 -11.58 -0.54
C ILE A 101 -4.92 -12.42 -1.23
N LEU A 102 -4.21 -13.22 -0.47
CA LEU A 102 -3.18 -14.11 -1.05
C LEU A 102 -3.79 -15.27 -1.84
#